data_0d37835e7ff6f06735f4b7a4a899d4ec
#
_entry.id   0d37835e7ff6f06735f4b7a4a899d4ec
#
_cell.length_a   1.000
_cell.length_b   1.000
_cell.length_c   1.000
_cell.angle_alpha   90.00
_cell.angle_beta   90.00
_cell.angle_gamma   90.00
#
_symmetry.space_group_name_H-M   'P 1'
#
loop_
_entity.id
_entity.type
_entity.pdbx_description
1 polymer ?
#
loop_
_entity_poly.entity_id
_entity_poly.type
_entity_poly.pdbx_seq_one_letter_code
_entity_poly.pdbx_strand_id
1 'polypeptide(L)'
;QYNFKIPFYNLHGGILPIQKGRFSPIKALKKNDKYLGGSLHLISKSFDDGEVISQKFFEPDNKNKLSNYVKVLEICKKLLEDFFKEKTEIIPKKILKQIR
;
A
#
# COMPACT_ATOMS: atom_id res chain seq x y z
N GLN A 1 12.91 17.19 21.94
CA GLN A 1 11.94 16.11 21.88
C GLN A 1 10.52 16.67 21.80
N TYR A 2 9.75 16.11 20.90
CA TYR A 2 8.39 16.55 20.67
C TYR A 2 7.40 15.46 21.04
N ASN A 3 6.36 15.85 21.78
CA ASN A 3 5.23 14.99 22.06
C ASN A 3 4.09 15.40 21.11
N PHE A 4 4.12 14.87 19.91
CA PHE A 4 3.05 15.14 18.96
C PHE A 4 1.81 14.35 19.33
N LYS A 5 0.72 15.05 19.53
CA LYS A 5 -0.60 14.44 19.68
C LYS A 5 -1.29 14.23 18.35
N ILE A 6 -0.69 14.73 17.27
CA ILE A 6 -1.23 14.60 15.92
C ILE A 6 -0.65 13.32 15.30
N PRO A 7 -1.50 12.42 14.81
CA PRO A 7 -1.00 11.21 14.16
C PRO A 7 -0.33 11.53 12.84
N PHE A 8 0.73 10.79 12.52
CA PHE A 8 1.40 10.88 11.24
C PHE A 8 1.04 9.65 10.40
N TYR A 9 0.74 9.90 9.15
CA TYR A 9 0.37 8.86 8.19
C TYR A 9 1.40 8.77 7.08
N ASN A 10 1.49 7.60 6.46
CA ASN A 10 2.35 7.38 5.33
C ASN A 10 1.61 6.60 4.25
N LEU A 11 1.86 6.96 3.00
CA LEU A 11 1.41 6.20 1.84
C LEU A 11 2.54 5.29 1.41
N HIS A 12 2.25 3.99 1.33
CA HIS A 12 3.20 2.98 0.93
C HIS A 12 2.75 2.33 -0.37
N GLY A 13 3.67 2.22 -1.33
CA GLY A 13 3.40 1.62 -2.64
C GLY A 13 3.45 0.10 -2.60
N GLY A 14 2.74 -0.50 -1.67
CA GLY A 14 2.66 -1.94 -1.52
C GLY A 14 1.51 -2.32 -0.60
N ILE A 15 1.13 -3.59 -0.64
CA ILE A 15 0.07 -4.14 0.20
C ILE A 15 0.69 -4.64 1.50
N LEU A 16 0.51 -3.89 2.58
CA LEU A 16 1.01 -4.27 3.90
C LEU A 16 0.10 -5.31 4.54
N PRO A 17 0.63 -6.25 5.29
CA PRO A 17 2.02 -6.40 5.71
C PRO A 17 2.89 -7.23 4.75
N ILE A 18 2.40 -7.60 3.59
CA ILE A 18 3.06 -8.53 2.67
C ILE A 18 4.19 -7.85 1.89
N GLN A 19 3.93 -6.67 1.34
CA GLN A 19 4.85 -5.97 0.45
C GLN A 19 5.50 -4.80 1.18
N LYS A 20 6.53 -5.09 1.96
CA LYS A 20 7.24 -4.11 2.78
C LYS A 20 8.48 -3.55 2.10
N GLY A 21 8.95 -2.43 2.63
CA GLY A 21 10.24 -1.87 2.30
C GLY A 21 10.24 -1.01 1.06
N ARG A 22 11.44 -0.61 0.65
CA ARG A 22 11.65 0.23 -0.52
C ARG A 22 11.44 -0.55 -1.80
N PHE A 23 10.97 0.14 -2.84
CA PHE A 23 10.76 -0.43 -4.16
C PHE A 23 9.82 -1.63 -4.16
N SER A 24 8.83 -1.60 -3.26
CA SER A 24 7.85 -2.66 -3.09
C SER A 24 7.21 -3.14 -4.40
N PRO A 25 6.74 -2.23 -5.29
CA PRO A 25 6.13 -2.70 -6.55
C PRO A 25 7.10 -3.48 -7.42
N ILE A 26 8.36 -3.05 -7.50
CA ILE A 26 9.38 -3.73 -8.29
C ILE A 26 9.67 -5.11 -7.70
N LYS A 27 9.83 -5.19 -6.39
CA LYS A 27 10.05 -6.47 -5.70
C LYS A 27 8.89 -7.42 -5.88
N ALA A 28 7.67 -6.91 -5.78
CA ALA A 28 6.46 -7.71 -5.94
C ALA A 28 6.35 -8.29 -7.35
N LEU A 29 6.66 -7.48 -8.36
CA LEU A 29 6.68 -7.96 -9.75
C LEU A 29 7.73 -9.04 -9.96
N LYS A 30 8.93 -8.88 -9.37
CA LYS A 30 9.99 -9.89 -9.46
C LYS A 30 9.61 -11.21 -8.79
N LYS A 31 8.79 -11.16 -7.75
CA LYS A 31 8.30 -12.34 -7.04
C LYS A 31 7.04 -12.92 -7.68
N ASN A 32 6.55 -12.31 -8.75
CA ASN A 32 5.29 -12.68 -9.39
C ASN A 32 4.10 -12.64 -8.44
N ASP A 33 4.07 -11.64 -7.57
CA ASP A 33 2.92 -11.43 -6.70
C ASP A 33 1.67 -11.24 -7.54
N LYS A 34 0.57 -11.86 -7.12
CA LYS A 34 -0.68 -11.84 -7.87
C LYS A 34 -1.32 -10.45 -7.90
N TYR A 35 -1.12 -9.68 -6.85
CA TYR A 35 -1.69 -8.34 -6.73
C TYR A 35 -0.63 -7.33 -6.37
N LEU A 36 -0.78 -6.13 -6.89
CA LEU A 36 -0.07 -4.94 -6.45
C LEU A 36 -1.07 -3.99 -5.83
N GLY A 37 -0.60 -2.99 -5.12
CA GLY A 37 -1.50 -2.01 -4.54
C GLY A 37 -0.78 -0.97 -3.72
N GLY A 38 -1.54 -0.37 -2.82
CA GLY A 38 -1.01 0.63 -1.91
C GLY A 38 -1.68 0.53 -0.55
N SER A 39 -1.01 1.09 0.44
CA SER A 39 -1.50 1.14 1.80
C SER A 39 -1.28 2.52 2.40
N LEU A 40 -2.28 3.01 3.10
CA LEU A 40 -2.18 4.18 3.97
C LEU A 40 -2.10 3.66 5.39
N HIS A 41 -1.04 4.02 6.12
CA HIS A 41 -0.84 3.51 7.47
C HIS A 41 -0.32 4.58 8.41
N LEU A 42 -0.52 4.36 9.70
CA LEU A 42 0.08 5.20 10.74
C LEU A 42 1.58 4.93 10.83
N ILE A 43 2.33 5.99 11.06
CA ILE A 43 3.77 5.86 11.29
C ILE A 43 4.00 5.35 12.71
N SER A 44 4.81 4.30 12.82
CA SER A 44 5.22 3.73 14.09
C SER A 44 6.74 3.80 14.22
N LYS A 45 7.28 3.28 15.32
CA LYS A 45 8.73 3.22 15.55
C LYS A 45 9.43 2.36 14.49
N SER A 46 8.76 1.30 14.05
CA SER A 46 9.26 0.42 13.01
C SER A 46 8.66 0.84 11.68
N PHE A 47 9.50 0.98 10.68
CA PHE A 47 9.07 1.37 9.35
C PHE A 47 8.10 0.33 8.77
N ASP A 48 6.98 0.78 8.25
CA ASP A 48 5.92 -0.06 7.65
C ASP A 48 5.20 -0.99 8.65
N ASP A 49 5.35 -0.78 9.95
CA ASP A 49 4.69 -1.60 10.97
C ASP A 49 3.52 -0.90 11.67
N GLY A 50 3.18 0.31 11.25
CA GLY A 50 2.05 1.03 11.81
C GLY A 50 0.71 0.43 11.37
N GLU A 51 -0.35 0.77 12.11
CA GLU A 51 -1.69 0.32 11.79
C GLU A 51 -2.10 0.73 10.37
N VAL A 52 -2.57 -0.22 9.58
CA VAL A 52 -3.09 0.04 8.24
C VAL A 52 -4.49 0.62 8.34
N ILE A 53 -4.68 1.77 7.71
CA ILE A 53 -5.94 2.51 7.74
C ILE A 53 -6.79 2.23 6.50
N SER A 54 -6.14 2.16 5.33
CA SER A 54 -6.85 1.94 4.08
C SER A 54 -5.93 1.32 3.04
N GLN A 55 -6.47 0.46 2.18
CA GLN A 55 -5.70 -0.23 1.15
C GLN A 55 -6.52 -0.40 -0.11
N LYS A 56 -5.82 -0.47 -1.24
CA LYS A 56 -6.40 -0.85 -2.53
C LYS A 56 -5.44 -1.78 -3.25
N PHE A 57 -5.98 -2.61 -4.12
CA PHE A 57 -5.17 -3.58 -4.88
C PHE A 57 -5.70 -3.73 -6.30
N PHE A 58 -4.85 -4.26 -7.18
CA PHE A 58 -5.19 -4.57 -8.56
C PHE A 58 -4.33 -5.71 -9.07
N GLU A 59 -4.77 -6.35 -10.14
CA GLU A 59 -3.96 -7.36 -10.81
C GLU A 59 -2.95 -6.68 -11.73
N PRO A 60 -1.65 -6.99 -11.62
CA PRO A 60 -0.64 -6.37 -12.46
C PRO A 60 -0.72 -6.84 -13.91
N ASP A 61 -0.34 -5.94 -14.81
CA ASP A 61 -0.14 -6.26 -16.21
C ASP A 61 1.30 -6.76 -16.38
N ASN A 62 1.45 -8.02 -16.75
CA ASN A 62 2.77 -8.64 -16.91
C ASN A 62 3.55 -8.13 -18.13
N LYS A 63 2.88 -7.44 -19.05
CA LYS A 63 3.48 -6.96 -20.29
C LYS A 63 4.09 -5.57 -20.18
N ASN A 64 3.67 -4.77 -19.21
CA ASN A 64 4.13 -3.39 -19.09
C ASN A 64 4.41 -3.02 -17.64
N LYS A 65 5.69 -3.05 -17.28
CA LYS A 65 6.12 -2.73 -15.91
C LYS A 65 5.83 -1.28 -15.52
N LEU A 66 6.01 -0.36 -16.46
CA LEU A 66 5.78 1.06 -16.21
C LEU A 66 4.30 1.33 -15.90
N SER A 67 3.41 0.70 -16.64
CA SER A 67 1.96 0.81 -16.43
C SER A 67 1.58 0.39 -14.99
N ASN A 68 2.17 -0.69 -14.50
CA ASN A 68 1.94 -1.14 -13.13
C ASN A 68 2.41 -0.11 -12.10
N TYR A 69 3.57 0.49 -12.33
CA TYR A 69 4.11 1.49 -11.43
C TYR A 69 3.20 2.72 -11.37
N VAL A 70 2.75 3.19 -12.54
CA VAL A 70 1.83 4.32 -12.64
C VAL A 70 0.53 4.02 -11.89
N LYS A 71 0.00 2.81 -12.01
CA LYS A 71 -1.21 2.41 -11.28
C LYS A 71 -1.02 2.44 -9.76
N VAL A 72 0.15 2.03 -9.28
CA VAL A 72 0.44 2.12 -7.85
C VAL A 72 0.41 3.56 -7.37
N LEU A 73 0.99 4.49 -8.15
CA LEU A 73 0.95 5.91 -7.83
C LEU A 73 -0.48 6.47 -7.83
N GLU A 74 -1.27 6.08 -8.81
CA GLU A 74 -2.69 6.47 -8.87
C GLU A 74 -3.48 5.95 -7.67
N ILE A 75 -3.21 4.72 -7.26
CA ILE A 75 -3.84 4.12 -6.07
C ILE A 75 -3.46 4.89 -4.82
N CYS A 76 -2.19 5.25 -4.66
CA CYS A 76 -1.75 6.04 -3.51
C CYS A 76 -2.47 7.40 -3.45
N LYS A 77 -2.61 8.04 -4.61
CA LYS A 77 -3.37 9.28 -4.71
C LYS A 77 -4.82 9.08 -4.30
N LYS A 78 -5.45 8.01 -4.79
CA LYS A 78 -6.84 7.69 -4.49
C LYS A 78 -7.06 7.39 -3.01
N LEU A 79 -6.13 6.67 -2.40
CA LEU A 79 -6.17 6.39 -0.96
C LEU A 79 -6.18 7.68 -0.14
N LEU A 80 -5.35 8.64 -0.53
CA LEU A 80 -5.30 9.92 0.14
C LEU A 80 -6.59 10.73 -0.03
N GLU A 81 -7.11 10.78 -1.26
CA GLU A 81 -8.38 11.46 -1.55
C GLU A 81 -9.53 10.83 -0.74
N ASP A 82 -9.61 9.51 -0.72
CA ASP A 82 -10.66 8.80 -0.01
C ASP A 82 -10.56 8.98 1.50
N PHE A 83 -9.34 9.07 2.03
CA PHE A 83 -9.12 9.32 3.45
C PHE A 83 -9.73 10.67 3.87
N PHE A 84 -9.53 11.72 3.08
CA PHE A 84 -10.12 13.03 3.37
C PHE A 84 -11.65 13.04 3.22
N LYS A 85 -12.20 12.09 2.51
CA LYS A 85 -13.64 11.90 2.37
C LYS A 85 -14.21 10.89 3.37
N GLU A 86 -13.38 10.44 4.30
CA GLU A 86 -13.73 9.43 5.30
C GLU A 86 -14.20 8.11 4.67
N LYS A 87 -13.64 7.78 3.51
CA LYS A 87 -13.91 6.53 2.80
C LYS A 87 -12.66 5.65 2.88
N THR A 88 -12.62 4.77 3.87
CA THR A 88 -11.49 3.84 4.04
C THR A 88 -11.95 2.41 3.86
N GLU A 89 -11.06 1.56 3.36
CA GLU A 89 -11.33 0.14 3.18
C GLU A 89 -10.06 -0.66 3.40
N ILE A 90 -10.21 -1.89 3.88
CA ILE A 90 -9.11 -2.79 4.16
C ILE A 90 -9.25 -4.00 3.23
N ILE A 91 -8.12 -4.44 2.70
CA ILE A 91 -8.09 -5.64 1.85
C ILE A 91 -8.43 -6.85 2.71
N PRO A 92 -9.41 -7.67 2.29
CA PRO A 92 -9.76 -8.88 3.05
C PRO A 92 -8.60 -9.83 3.18
N LYS A 93 -8.53 -10.54 4.30
CA LYS A 93 -7.48 -11.54 4.55
C LYS A 93 -7.39 -12.60 3.46
N LYS A 94 -8.53 -12.96 2.86
CA LYS A 94 -8.60 -13.89 1.74
C LYS A 94 -7.71 -13.44 0.58
N ILE A 95 -7.77 -12.15 0.24
CA ILE A 95 -6.95 -11.58 -0.84
C ILE A 95 -5.49 -11.52 -0.43
N LEU A 96 -5.20 -11.11 0.81
CA LEU A 96 -3.82 -11.05 1.31
C LEU A 96 -3.12 -12.42 1.19
N LYS A 97 -3.83 -13.50 1.45
CA LYS A 97 -3.30 -14.87 1.35
C LYS A 97 -3.01 -15.29 -0.09
N GLN A 98 -3.61 -14.64 -1.07
CA GLN A 98 -3.45 -14.99 -2.49
C GLN A 98 -2.34 -14.20 -3.17
N ILE A 99 -1.69 -13.26 -2.49
CA ILE A 99 -0.66 -12.40 -3.10
C ILE A 99 0.57 -13.22 -3.51
N ARG A 100 0.98 -14.18 -2.69
CA ARG A 100 2.17 -15.02 -2.92
C ARG A 100 1.89 -16.49 -2.90
#